data_58f909e1c57b840e6623517699ac7679
#
_entry.id   58f909e1c57b840e6623517699ac7679
#
_cell.length_a   1.000
_cell.length_b   1.000
_cell.length_c   1.000
_cell.angle_alpha   90.00
_cell.angle_beta   90.00
_cell.angle_gamma   90.00
#
_symmetry.space_group_name_H-M   'P 1'
#
loop_
_entity.id
_entity.type
_entity.pdbx_description
1 polymer ?
#
loop_
_entity_poly.entity_id
_entity_poly.type
_entity_poly.pdbx_seq_one_letter_code
_entity_poly.pdbx_strand_id
1 'polypeptide(L)'
;VVALGEVGLDYYWDDVPKDKQQEVFRKQIELSKKHNVPLVIHARDALADTYDFLKAGQHFGIMHCYSGSVEMAQRFIDLGFYISLAGPVTFKNARVPKEVAKNIDINKLLIETDCPYLTPHPYRGKLNEPANVMYIAMEIANLKSMEIEDVARITTFNAKRVLGIK
;
A
#
# COMPACT_ATOMS: atom_id res chain seq x y z
N VAL A 1 2.46 19.36 4.91
CA VAL A 1 1.65 18.16 4.54
C VAL A 1 2.35 17.50 3.36
N VAL A 2 2.68 16.21 3.47
CA VAL A 2 3.41 15.45 2.44
C VAL A 2 2.50 14.48 1.68
N ALA A 3 1.34 14.16 2.22
CA ALA A 3 0.33 13.30 1.59
C ALA A 3 -1.05 13.55 2.20
N LEU A 4 -2.10 13.15 1.50
CA LEU A 4 -3.47 13.06 2.03
C LEU A 4 -3.79 11.58 2.28
N GLY A 5 -4.00 11.22 3.54
CA GLY A 5 -4.26 9.85 3.96
C GLY A 5 -4.57 9.74 5.45
N GLU A 6 -5.12 8.68 5.85
CA GLU A 6 -5.58 7.55 5.06
C GLU A 6 -6.96 7.84 4.47
N VAL A 7 -7.15 7.60 3.16
CA VAL A 7 -8.40 7.86 2.43
C VAL A 7 -8.75 6.65 1.58
N GLY A 8 -10.02 6.46 1.25
CA GLY A 8 -10.41 5.35 0.39
C GLY A 8 -11.73 4.70 0.73
N LEU A 9 -11.84 3.39 0.46
CA LEU A 9 -13.07 2.63 0.57
C LEU A 9 -12.85 1.35 1.38
N ASP A 10 -13.69 1.12 2.38
CA ASP A 10 -13.73 -0.11 3.17
C ASP A 10 -15.15 -0.71 3.12
N TYR A 11 -15.32 -1.78 2.36
CA TYR A 11 -16.61 -2.46 2.23
C TYR A 11 -16.71 -3.70 3.12
N TYR A 12 -15.68 -3.98 3.90
CA TYR A 12 -15.73 -5.05 4.89
C TYR A 12 -16.63 -4.69 6.08
N TRP A 13 -16.56 -3.42 6.52
CA TRP A 13 -17.40 -2.89 7.59
C TRP A 13 -18.64 -2.22 6.99
N ASP A 14 -19.80 -2.41 7.62
CA ASP A 14 -21.09 -1.84 7.21
C ASP A 14 -21.51 -0.61 8.04
N ASP A 15 -20.60 -0.08 8.84
CA ASP A 15 -20.84 1.08 9.70
C ASP A 15 -21.17 2.36 8.90
N VAL A 16 -20.61 2.49 7.69
CA VAL A 16 -20.85 3.61 6.79
C VAL A 16 -21.32 3.11 5.43
N PRO A 17 -22.49 3.57 4.92
CA PRO A 17 -22.99 3.19 3.61
C PRO A 17 -21.98 3.45 2.48
N LYS A 18 -21.95 2.54 1.49
CA LYS A 18 -20.97 2.59 0.38
C LYS A 18 -21.06 3.88 -0.43
N ASP A 19 -22.25 4.36 -0.71
CA ASP A 19 -22.49 5.62 -1.42
C ASP A 19 -21.89 6.82 -0.68
N LYS A 20 -21.97 6.81 0.65
CA LYS A 20 -21.36 7.84 1.48
C LYS A 20 -19.84 7.78 1.47
N GLN A 21 -19.27 6.57 1.58
CA GLN A 21 -17.83 6.36 1.44
C GLN A 21 -17.33 6.87 0.08
N GLN A 22 -18.02 6.53 -1.01
CA GLN A 22 -17.69 6.95 -2.37
C GLN A 22 -17.79 8.47 -2.55
N GLU A 23 -18.82 9.11 -1.99
CA GLU A 23 -18.95 10.59 -2.01
C GLU A 23 -17.75 11.26 -1.34
N VAL A 24 -17.38 10.79 -0.14
CA VAL A 24 -16.24 11.33 0.62
C VAL A 24 -14.94 11.09 -0.12
N PHE A 25 -14.73 9.87 -0.61
CA PHE A 25 -13.51 9.51 -1.34
C PHE A 25 -13.33 10.38 -2.60
N ARG A 26 -14.39 10.66 -3.36
CA ARG A 26 -14.32 11.58 -4.51
C ARG A 26 -13.85 12.97 -4.11
N LYS A 27 -14.38 13.53 -3.01
CA LYS A 27 -13.96 14.84 -2.50
C LYS A 27 -12.49 14.85 -2.05
N GLN A 28 -12.01 13.75 -1.47
CA GLN A 28 -10.61 13.60 -1.06
C GLN A 28 -9.68 13.52 -2.28
N ILE A 29 -10.07 12.83 -3.33
CA ILE A 29 -9.36 12.78 -4.62
C ILE A 29 -9.24 14.20 -5.22
N GLU A 30 -10.34 14.96 -5.25
CA GLU A 30 -10.34 16.33 -5.74
C GLU A 30 -9.43 17.24 -4.91
N LEU A 31 -9.43 17.07 -3.57
CA LEU A 31 -8.56 17.81 -2.67
C LEU A 31 -7.08 17.50 -2.93
N SER A 32 -6.71 16.24 -3.07
CA SER A 32 -5.36 15.81 -3.44
C SER A 32 -4.90 16.45 -4.75
N LYS A 33 -5.75 16.43 -5.77
CA LYS A 33 -5.48 17.06 -7.07
C LYS A 33 -5.29 18.58 -6.95
N LYS A 34 -6.17 19.25 -6.21
CA LYS A 34 -6.10 20.72 -5.99
C LYS A 34 -4.79 21.15 -5.35
N HIS A 35 -4.26 20.34 -4.43
CA HIS A 35 -3.05 20.65 -3.69
C HIS A 35 -1.79 19.94 -4.22
N ASN A 36 -1.94 19.13 -5.27
CA ASN A 36 -0.86 18.33 -5.87
C ASN A 36 -0.09 17.52 -4.81
N VAL A 37 -0.83 16.84 -3.93
CA VAL A 37 -0.26 15.96 -2.91
C VAL A 37 -0.61 14.50 -3.19
N PRO A 38 0.28 13.53 -2.90
CA PRO A 38 -0.02 12.13 -3.10
C PRO A 38 -1.15 11.64 -2.18
N LEU A 39 -1.88 10.63 -2.63
CA LEU A 39 -2.88 9.92 -1.85
C LEU A 39 -2.25 8.72 -1.15
N VAL A 40 -2.62 8.47 0.11
CA VAL A 40 -2.39 7.18 0.78
C VAL A 40 -3.74 6.47 0.87
N ILE A 41 -3.90 5.43 0.06
CA ILE A 41 -5.18 4.79 -0.23
C ILE A 41 -5.38 3.53 0.60
N HIS A 42 -6.48 3.51 1.36
CA HIS A 42 -7.06 2.31 1.94
C HIS A 42 -8.07 1.68 0.97
N ALA A 43 -7.99 0.38 0.74
CA ALA A 43 -8.98 -0.35 -0.06
C ALA A 43 -9.18 -1.76 0.49
N ARG A 44 -10.31 -2.00 1.13
CA ARG A 44 -10.70 -3.31 1.65
C ARG A 44 -12.03 -3.75 1.03
N ASP A 45 -12.01 -4.89 0.34
CA ASP A 45 -13.14 -5.42 -0.44
C ASP A 45 -13.69 -4.41 -1.47
N ALA A 46 -12.86 -3.43 -1.88
CA ALA A 46 -13.25 -2.28 -2.68
C ALA A 46 -12.25 -1.93 -3.81
N LEU A 47 -11.30 -2.81 -4.13
CA LEU A 47 -10.21 -2.50 -5.08
C LEU A 47 -10.71 -2.12 -6.48
N ALA A 48 -11.79 -2.75 -6.98
CA ALA A 48 -12.35 -2.44 -8.29
C ALA A 48 -12.92 -1.02 -8.32
N ASP A 49 -13.77 -0.68 -7.34
CA ASP A 49 -14.35 0.67 -7.23
C ASP A 49 -13.25 1.72 -7.01
N THR A 50 -12.27 1.42 -6.13
CA THR A 50 -11.13 2.31 -5.90
C THR A 50 -10.38 2.59 -7.21
N TYR A 51 -10.11 1.58 -8.02
CA TYR A 51 -9.49 1.76 -9.32
C TYR A 51 -10.34 2.61 -10.25
N ASP A 52 -11.66 2.37 -10.29
CA ASP A 52 -12.59 3.12 -11.16
C ASP A 52 -12.66 4.60 -10.79
N PHE A 53 -12.55 4.95 -9.51
CA PHE A 53 -12.44 6.35 -9.08
C PHE A 53 -11.11 6.99 -9.49
N LEU A 54 -10.01 6.27 -9.43
CA LEU A 54 -8.68 6.80 -9.67
C LEU A 54 -8.32 6.89 -11.16
N LYS A 55 -8.83 5.99 -12.01
CA LYS A 55 -8.50 5.95 -13.45
C LYS A 55 -8.96 7.19 -14.24
N ALA A 56 -9.94 7.92 -13.72
CA ALA A 56 -10.51 9.09 -14.40
C ALA A 56 -9.63 10.34 -14.31
N GLY A 57 -8.50 10.29 -13.59
CA GLY A 57 -7.63 11.47 -13.37
C GLY A 57 -6.15 11.15 -13.37
N GLN A 58 -5.34 12.20 -13.35
CA GLN A 58 -3.90 12.09 -13.12
C GLN A 58 -3.67 12.16 -11.60
N HIS A 59 -3.64 11.01 -10.94
CA HIS A 59 -3.39 10.88 -9.53
C HIS A 59 -2.14 10.04 -9.30
N PHE A 60 -1.52 10.21 -8.15
CA PHE A 60 -0.37 9.42 -7.74
C PHE A 60 -0.41 9.23 -6.21
N GLY A 61 0.29 8.24 -5.73
CA GLY A 61 0.31 7.96 -4.29
C GLY A 61 0.71 6.54 -3.96
N ILE A 62 0.10 6.02 -2.92
CA ILE A 62 0.42 4.74 -2.32
C ILE A 62 -0.87 3.94 -2.12
N MET A 63 -0.90 2.72 -2.63
CA MET A 63 -1.87 1.71 -2.20
C MET A 63 -1.37 1.10 -0.90
N HIS A 64 -1.89 1.59 0.21
CA HIS A 64 -1.51 1.20 1.57
C HIS A 64 -1.95 -0.22 1.87
N CYS A 65 -1.13 -0.98 2.59
CA CYS A 65 -1.41 -2.35 3.07
C CYS A 65 -2.06 -3.23 2.00
N TYR A 66 -1.49 -3.22 0.79
CA TYR A 66 -2.11 -3.80 -0.39
C TYR A 66 -2.36 -5.31 -0.25
N SER A 67 -3.58 -5.74 -0.56
CA SER A 67 -4.03 -7.12 -0.43
C SER A 67 -4.61 -7.75 -1.72
N GLY A 68 -4.55 -7.02 -2.83
CA GLY A 68 -5.08 -7.47 -4.12
C GLY A 68 -4.12 -8.31 -4.95
N SER A 69 -4.57 -8.70 -6.15
CA SER A 69 -3.78 -9.51 -7.08
C SER A 69 -2.61 -8.75 -7.71
N VAL A 70 -1.69 -9.47 -8.35
CA VAL A 70 -0.58 -8.89 -9.12
C VAL A 70 -1.10 -8.04 -10.27
N GLU A 71 -2.12 -8.52 -10.99
CA GLU A 71 -2.71 -7.82 -12.14
C GLU A 71 -3.35 -6.49 -11.70
N MET A 72 -4.05 -6.47 -10.58
CA MET A 72 -4.64 -5.25 -10.06
C MET A 72 -3.55 -4.30 -9.52
N ALA A 73 -2.48 -4.82 -8.90
CA ALA A 73 -1.33 -4.02 -8.50
C ALA A 73 -0.70 -3.32 -9.72
N GLN A 74 -0.50 -4.04 -10.83
CA GLN A 74 0.04 -3.46 -12.04
C GLN A 74 -0.85 -2.34 -12.59
N ARG A 75 -2.17 -2.51 -12.57
CA ARG A 75 -3.11 -1.46 -12.99
C ARG A 75 -2.98 -0.19 -12.15
N PHE A 76 -2.81 -0.29 -10.84
CA PHE A 76 -2.56 0.88 -9.98
C PHE A 76 -1.19 1.52 -10.27
N ILE A 77 -0.16 0.71 -10.55
CA ILE A 77 1.17 1.19 -10.91
C ILE A 77 1.11 1.99 -12.21
N ASP A 78 0.34 1.54 -13.19
CA ASP A 78 0.15 2.22 -14.48
C ASP A 78 -0.57 3.58 -14.30
N LEU A 79 -1.37 3.73 -13.25
CA LEU A 79 -1.96 5.03 -12.86
C LEU A 79 -0.98 5.95 -12.10
N GLY A 80 0.21 5.47 -11.71
CA GLY A 80 1.20 6.27 -10.98
C GLY A 80 1.32 5.95 -9.49
N PHE A 81 0.67 4.88 -9.00
CA PHE A 81 0.73 4.49 -7.59
C PHE A 81 1.91 3.55 -7.29
N TYR A 82 2.33 3.59 -6.05
CA TYR A 82 3.22 2.59 -5.44
C TYR A 82 2.39 1.58 -4.65
N ILE A 83 2.90 0.37 -4.51
CA ILE A 83 2.26 -0.73 -3.78
C ILE A 83 3.01 -0.92 -2.46
N SER A 84 2.33 -0.71 -1.34
CA SER A 84 2.91 -0.90 -0.02
C SER A 84 2.50 -2.25 0.58
N LEU A 85 3.49 -3.00 1.07
CA LEU A 85 3.30 -4.31 1.65
C LEU A 85 3.59 -4.28 3.15
N ALA A 86 2.66 -4.84 3.93
CA ALA A 86 2.72 -4.92 5.38
C ALA A 86 2.99 -6.36 5.88
N GLY A 87 2.86 -6.57 7.18
CA GLY A 87 3.11 -7.84 7.86
C GLY A 87 2.56 -9.10 7.19
N PRO A 88 1.37 -9.08 6.53
CA PRO A 88 0.83 -10.26 5.86
C PRO A 88 1.76 -10.92 4.85
N VAL A 89 2.69 -10.21 4.21
CA VAL A 89 3.67 -10.81 3.29
C VAL A 89 4.53 -11.90 3.98
N THR A 90 4.75 -11.79 5.29
CA THR A 90 5.52 -12.75 6.09
C THR A 90 4.72 -13.99 6.53
N PHE A 91 3.39 -14.00 6.36
CA PHE A 91 2.57 -15.08 6.86
C PHE A 91 2.74 -16.34 6.01
N LYS A 92 2.83 -17.51 6.67
CA LYS A 92 3.10 -18.79 5.99
C LYS A 92 2.12 -19.09 4.86
N ASN A 93 0.83 -18.82 5.10
CA ASN A 93 -0.26 -19.15 4.17
C ASN A 93 -0.72 -17.96 3.30
N ALA A 94 -0.04 -16.83 3.36
CA ALA A 94 -0.40 -15.64 2.60
C ALA A 94 0.17 -15.70 1.17
N ARG A 95 -0.50 -16.43 0.28
CA ARG A 95 -0.06 -16.60 -1.11
C ARG A 95 -0.04 -15.28 -1.87
N VAL A 96 -1.15 -14.53 -1.85
CA VAL A 96 -1.34 -13.34 -2.68
C VAL A 96 -0.31 -12.25 -2.39
N PRO A 97 -0.05 -11.81 -1.14
CA PRO A 97 0.98 -10.81 -0.87
C PRO A 97 2.39 -11.24 -1.30
N LYS A 98 2.70 -12.54 -1.20
CA LYS A 98 3.99 -13.08 -1.66
C LYS A 98 4.13 -13.05 -3.18
N GLU A 99 3.07 -13.37 -3.91
CA GLU A 99 3.04 -13.25 -5.37
C GLU A 99 3.20 -11.78 -5.81
N VAL A 100 2.54 -10.85 -5.13
CA VAL A 100 2.73 -9.41 -5.38
C VAL A 100 4.18 -9.01 -5.10
N ALA A 101 4.72 -9.36 -3.92
CA ALA A 101 6.12 -9.06 -3.58
C ALA A 101 7.09 -9.60 -4.62
N LYS A 102 6.88 -10.83 -5.12
CA LYS A 102 7.75 -11.48 -6.09
C LYS A 102 7.70 -10.85 -7.48
N ASN A 103 6.50 -10.51 -7.96
CA ASN A 103 6.29 -10.16 -9.37
C ASN A 103 6.26 -8.64 -9.65
N ILE A 104 5.97 -7.79 -8.67
CA ILE A 104 6.00 -6.35 -8.87
C ILE A 104 7.44 -5.82 -8.82
N ASP A 105 7.75 -4.88 -9.71
CA ASP A 105 9.06 -4.20 -9.73
C ASP A 105 9.36 -3.57 -8.36
N ILE A 106 10.55 -3.86 -7.81
CA ILE A 106 11.00 -3.32 -6.53
C ILE A 106 10.98 -1.78 -6.51
N ASN A 107 11.18 -1.13 -7.65
CA ASN A 107 11.11 0.32 -7.80
C ASN A 107 9.68 0.88 -7.66
N LYS A 108 8.68 0.01 -7.53
CA LYS A 108 7.27 0.35 -7.30
C LYS A 108 6.75 -0.19 -5.97
N LEU A 109 7.60 -0.85 -5.18
CA LEU A 109 7.24 -1.37 -3.86
C LEU A 109 7.63 -0.41 -2.74
N LEU A 110 6.80 -0.39 -1.72
CA LEU A 110 7.03 0.18 -0.40
C LEU A 110 6.84 -0.90 0.66
N ILE A 111 7.34 -0.64 1.85
CA ILE A 111 7.16 -1.48 3.03
C ILE A 111 6.63 -0.64 4.19
N GLU A 112 5.77 -1.23 4.98
CA GLU A 112 5.14 -0.58 6.12
C GLU A 112 4.83 -1.60 7.22
N THR A 113 4.42 -1.15 8.40
CA THR A 113 4.05 -2.04 9.50
C THR A 113 2.56 -2.17 9.70
N ASP A 114 1.79 -1.11 9.45
CA ASP A 114 0.39 -0.96 9.86
C ASP A 114 0.20 -1.13 11.38
N CYS A 115 1.23 -0.78 12.16
CA CYS A 115 1.17 -0.93 13.60
C CYS A 115 0.05 -0.07 14.23
N PRO A 116 -0.63 -0.55 15.27
CA PRO A 116 -0.31 -1.71 16.12
C PRO A 116 -0.81 -3.07 15.59
N TYR A 117 -1.34 -3.13 14.37
CA TYR A 117 -1.94 -4.33 13.75
C TYR A 117 -0.94 -5.08 12.87
N LEU A 118 -1.38 -6.21 12.31
CA LEU A 118 -0.71 -6.98 11.26
C LEU A 118 0.74 -7.38 11.56
N THR A 119 1.04 -7.66 12.83
CA THR A 119 2.39 -8.03 13.30
C THR A 119 3.00 -9.15 12.44
N PRO A 120 4.20 -8.94 11.85
CA PRO A 120 4.83 -9.92 10.99
C PRO A 120 5.28 -11.16 11.76
N HIS A 121 5.48 -12.27 11.04
CA HIS A 121 6.19 -13.42 11.58
C HIS A 121 7.64 -13.03 11.91
N PRO A 122 8.24 -13.46 13.04
CA PRO A 122 7.75 -14.49 13.97
C PRO A 122 6.85 -13.98 15.11
N TYR A 123 6.57 -12.68 15.17
CA TYR A 123 5.85 -12.07 16.31
C TYR A 123 4.33 -12.00 16.12
N ARG A 124 3.79 -12.69 15.13
CA ARG A 124 2.34 -12.72 14.86
C ARG A 124 1.52 -13.00 16.14
N GLY A 125 0.46 -12.22 16.36
CA GLY A 125 -0.39 -12.29 17.54
C GLY A 125 0.05 -11.41 18.71
N LYS A 126 1.20 -10.73 18.60
CA LYS A 126 1.63 -9.68 19.54
C LYS A 126 1.26 -8.30 19.00
N LEU A 127 1.36 -7.29 19.84
CA LEU A 127 1.23 -5.89 19.41
C LEU A 127 2.37 -5.56 18.43
N ASN A 128 2.03 -4.93 17.32
CA ASN A 128 3.01 -4.52 16.31
C ASN A 128 3.65 -3.19 16.66
N GLU A 129 4.86 -2.97 16.18
CA GLU A 129 5.64 -1.74 16.36
C GLU A 129 6.44 -1.39 15.09
N PRO A 130 6.84 -0.12 14.89
CA PRO A 130 7.54 0.31 13.67
C PRO A 130 8.84 -0.46 13.39
N ALA A 131 9.56 -0.90 14.43
CA ALA A 131 10.80 -1.68 14.29
C ALA A 131 10.59 -3.01 13.51
N ASN A 132 9.39 -3.54 13.53
CA ASN A 132 9.06 -4.80 12.84
C ASN A 132 9.06 -4.69 11.31
N VAL A 133 9.20 -3.50 10.73
CA VAL A 133 9.34 -3.31 9.27
C VAL A 133 10.51 -4.10 8.70
N MET A 134 11.55 -4.35 9.49
CA MET A 134 12.70 -5.14 9.07
C MET A 134 12.33 -6.57 8.64
N TYR A 135 11.36 -7.21 9.30
CA TYR A 135 10.91 -8.57 8.95
C TYR A 135 10.20 -8.60 7.60
N ILE A 136 9.53 -7.52 7.24
CA ILE A 136 8.88 -7.35 5.94
C ILE A 136 9.97 -7.19 4.87
N ALA A 137 10.97 -6.36 5.11
CA ALA A 137 12.12 -6.21 4.22
C ALA A 137 12.86 -7.53 4.00
N MET A 138 13.09 -8.31 5.07
CA MET A 138 13.72 -9.63 4.99
C MET A 138 12.94 -10.61 4.12
N GLU A 139 11.62 -10.69 4.29
CA GLU A 139 10.77 -11.57 3.48
C GLU A 139 10.78 -11.16 2.00
N ILE A 140 10.69 -9.87 1.70
CA ILE A 140 10.75 -9.36 0.32
C ILE A 140 12.12 -9.64 -0.30
N ALA A 141 13.21 -9.45 0.44
CA ALA A 141 14.56 -9.76 0.00
C ALA A 141 14.69 -11.25 -0.40
N ASN A 142 14.18 -12.14 0.45
CA ASN A 142 14.14 -13.59 0.18
C ASN A 142 13.30 -13.91 -1.08
N LEU A 143 12.10 -13.35 -1.21
CA LEU A 143 11.20 -13.59 -2.34
C LEU A 143 11.75 -13.08 -3.67
N LYS A 144 12.56 -12.02 -3.65
CA LYS A 144 13.18 -11.40 -4.83
C LYS A 144 14.61 -11.85 -5.09
N SER A 145 15.19 -12.68 -4.21
CA SER A 145 16.61 -13.05 -4.26
C SER A 145 17.54 -11.83 -4.28
N MET A 146 17.26 -10.88 -3.39
CA MET A 146 18.01 -9.63 -3.21
C MET A 146 18.62 -9.56 -1.80
N GLU A 147 19.63 -8.68 -1.61
CA GLU A 147 20.12 -8.36 -0.29
C GLU A 147 19.12 -7.45 0.44
N ILE A 148 18.99 -7.62 1.77
CA ILE A 148 18.06 -6.82 2.57
C ILE A 148 18.37 -5.33 2.53
N GLU A 149 19.65 -4.97 2.47
CA GLU A 149 20.14 -3.59 2.38
C GLU A 149 19.66 -2.92 1.08
N ASP A 150 19.63 -3.66 -0.02
CA ASP A 150 19.12 -3.17 -1.30
C ASP A 150 17.60 -2.96 -1.24
N VAL A 151 16.86 -3.90 -0.66
CA VAL A 151 15.40 -3.72 -0.47
C VAL A 151 15.15 -2.48 0.40
N ALA A 152 15.83 -2.34 1.53
CA ALA A 152 15.67 -1.19 2.43
C ALA A 152 16.01 0.12 1.72
N ARG A 153 17.12 0.17 0.99
CA ARG A 153 17.56 1.35 0.24
C ARG A 153 16.56 1.75 -0.85
N ILE A 154 16.10 0.79 -1.65
CA ILE A 154 15.20 1.06 -2.77
C ILE A 154 13.82 1.47 -2.27
N THR A 155 13.24 0.76 -1.30
CA THR A 155 11.92 1.10 -0.77
C THR A 155 11.93 2.44 -0.02
N THR A 156 13.02 2.78 0.68
CA THR A 156 13.20 4.11 1.27
C THR A 156 13.27 5.20 0.19
N PHE A 157 14.01 4.97 -0.88
CA PHE A 157 14.09 5.91 -2.01
C PHE A 157 12.70 6.11 -2.66
N ASN A 158 11.95 5.03 -2.87
CA ASN A 158 10.59 5.08 -3.39
C ASN A 158 9.66 5.90 -2.50
N ALA A 159 9.72 5.68 -1.17
CA ALA A 159 8.93 6.44 -0.19
C ALA A 159 9.26 7.93 -0.25
N LYS A 160 10.55 8.28 -0.23
CA LYS A 160 11.00 9.67 -0.35
C LYS A 160 10.50 10.31 -1.65
N ARG A 161 10.59 9.57 -2.76
CA ARG A 161 10.16 10.04 -4.08
C ARG A 161 8.66 10.32 -4.15
N VAL A 162 7.82 9.38 -3.71
CA VAL A 162 6.35 9.55 -3.78
C VAL A 162 5.87 10.64 -2.82
N LEU A 163 6.51 10.79 -1.66
CA LEU A 163 6.15 11.79 -0.65
C LEU A 163 6.84 13.15 -0.88
N GLY A 164 7.72 13.27 -1.87
CA GLY A 164 8.45 14.51 -2.15
C GLY A 164 9.37 14.97 -1.03
N ILE A 165 9.92 14.04 -0.23
CA ILE A 165 10.83 14.34 0.89
C ILE A 165 12.28 14.03 0.51
N LYS A 166 13.21 14.83 1.05
CA LYS A 166 14.68 14.71 0.79
C LYS A 166 15.33 13.63 1.63
#